data_f39bd62b144df9e89fa5b35bd3775bdd
#
_entry.id   f39bd62b144df9e89fa5b35bd3775bdd
#
_cell.length_a   1.000
_cell.length_b   1.000
_cell.length_c   1.000
_cell.angle_alpha   90.00
_cell.angle_beta   90.00
_cell.angle_gamma   90.00
#
_symmetry.space_group_name_H-M   'P 1'
#
loop_
_entity.id
_entity.type
_entity.pdbx_description
1 polymer ?
#
loop_
_entity_poly.entity_id
_entity_poly.type
_entity_poly.pdbx_seq_one_letter_code
_entity_poly.pdbx_strand_id
1 'polypeptide(L)'
;DDLQSEPHHQHQNPAERRIQDVKKVSNTIMDRTGTPPQYWLLCLLYTIFLLNRLSMESLAWSTPYECAFGQKPDISALLAFRWWEPVYYKGDGSFPNTKEFTGRVVGIAEHQGDAKTWLVLDDVTLQVMPKSEIRSALDLSSPNFRAEIAAYESRLPSDGGEISTTIQSVSDLMGHADPSSLNLPKFSPEELTGLTFIRQMDDGQKYRATIVKKINDMD
;
A
#
# COMPACT_ATOMS: atom_id res chain seq x y z
N ASP A 1 47.07 14.73 -32.65
CA ASP A 1 47.07 14.64 -31.21
C ASP A 1 45.82 13.86 -30.79
N ASP A 2 46.00 12.56 -30.61
CA ASP A 2 44.93 11.68 -30.07
C ASP A 2 44.72 12.04 -28.61
N LEU A 3 43.62 12.70 -28.33
CA LEU A 3 43.10 12.85 -26.99
C LEU A 3 42.57 11.47 -26.51
N GLN A 4 43.47 10.60 -26.11
CA GLN A 4 43.11 9.45 -25.30
C GLN A 4 42.60 9.97 -23.97
N SER A 5 41.30 10.09 -23.82
CA SER A 5 40.69 10.32 -22.51
C SER A 5 40.91 9.08 -21.68
N GLU A 6 41.72 9.20 -20.62
CA GLU A 6 41.89 8.14 -19.64
C GLU A 6 40.50 7.71 -19.11
N PRO A 7 40.24 6.40 -18.95
CA PRO A 7 38.92 5.89 -18.53
C PRO A 7 38.43 6.48 -17.20
N HIS A 8 39.33 7.04 -16.38
CA HIS A 8 39.03 7.63 -15.09
C HIS A 8 38.65 9.12 -15.12
N HIS A 9 38.75 9.78 -16.28
CA HIS A 9 38.41 11.20 -16.48
C HIS A 9 37.30 11.43 -17.51
N GLN A 10 36.52 10.41 -17.80
CA GLN A 10 35.29 10.63 -18.56
C GLN A 10 34.38 11.57 -17.76
N HIS A 11 34.23 12.81 -18.26
CA HIS A 11 33.19 13.71 -17.78
C HIS A 11 31.84 12.97 -17.95
N GLN A 12 31.28 12.45 -16.88
CA GLN A 12 29.98 11.81 -16.91
C GLN A 12 29.00 12.80 -17.54
N ASN A 13 28.30 12.36 -18.59
CA ASN A 13 27.25 13.14 -19.22
C ASN A 13 26.28 13.61 -18.11
N PRO A 14 26.00 14.92 -17.99
CA PRO A 14 25.08 15.44 -16.97
C PRO A 14 23.73 14.72 -16.96
N ALA A 15 23.24 14.28 -18.12
CA ALA A 15 22.01 13.50 -18.23
C ALA A 15 22.13 12.12 -17.57
N GLU A 16 23.26 11.44 -17.77
CA GLU A 16 23.52 10.14 -17.15
C GLU A 16 23.56 10.26 -15.63
N ARG A 17 24.28 11.25 -15.11
CA ARG A 17 24.32 11.53 -13.67
C ARG A 17 22.92 11.79 -13.11
N ARG A 18 22.09 12.57 -13.83
CA ARG A 18 20.72 12.84 -13.40
C ARG A 18 19.88 11.58 -13.37
N ILE A 19 20.01 10.69 -14.35
CA ILE A 19 19.33 9.40 -14.37
C ILE A 19 19.75 8.54 -13.16
N GLN A 20 21.02 8.53 -12.83
CA GLN A 20 21.52 7.81 -11.63
C GLN A 20 20.92 8.38 -10.34
N ASP A 21 20.86 9.70 -10.21
CA ASP A 21 20.24 10.36 -9.05
C ASP A 21 18.76 9.98 -8.92
N VAL A 22 17.98 10.03 -10.02
CA VAL A 22 16.58 9.64 -10.04
C VAL A 22 16.40 8.18 -9.60
N LYS A 23 17.22 7.27 -10.15
CA LYS A 23 17.17 5.84 -9.78
C LYS A 23 17.49 5.62 -8.31
N LYS A 24 18.49 6.32 -7.78
CA LYS A 24 18.89 6.23 -6.36
C LYS A 24 17.76 6.71 -5.45
N VAL A 25 17.13 7.85 -5.75
CA VAL A 25 16.02 8.37 -4.97
C VAL A 25 14.81 7.44 -5.06
N SER A 26 14.47 6.94 -6.25
CA SER A 26 13.37 5.98 -6.43
C SER A 26 13.58 4.72 -5.60
N ASN A 27 14.77 4.13 -5.64
CA ASN A 27 15.11 2.97 -4.81
C ASN A 27 14.92 3.28 -3.32
N THR A 28 15.42 4.43 -2.86
CA THR A 28 15.26 4.83 -1.45
C THR A 28 13.80 4.97 -1.06
N ILE A 29 12.95 5.51 -1.95
CA ILE A 29 11.51 5.62 -1.70
C ILE A 29 10.89 4.22 -1.60
N MET A 30 11.18 3.33 -2.55
CA MET A 30 10.64 1.97 -2.57
C MET A 30 11.06 1.18 -1.32
N ASP A 31 12.32 1.24 -0.93
CA ASP A 31 12.85 0.56 0.25
C ASP A 31 12.15 1.03 1.55
N ARG A 32 11.93 2.35 1.68
CA ARG A 32 11.30 2.95 2.86
C ARG A 32 9.80 2.72 2.96
N THR A 33 9.14 2.50 1.82
CA THR A 33 7.68 2.35 1.77
C THR A 33 7.24 0.89 1.59
N GLY A 34 8.19 -0.02 1.35
CA GLY A 34 7.89 -1.42 1.09
C GLY A 34 7.19 -1.65 -0.25
N THR A 35 7.44 -0.78 -1.24
CA THR A 35 6.84 -0.89 -2.58
C THR A 35 7.42 -2.12 -3.30
N PRO A 36 6.57 -3.04 -3.80
CA PRO A 36 7.04 -4.19 -4.58
C PRO A 36 7.78 -3.78 -5.86
N PRO A 37 8.82 -4.54 -6.28
CA PRO A 37 9.70 -4.17 -7.40
C PRO A 37 8.96 -3.95 -8.73
N GLN A 38 7.85 -4.64 -8.97
CA GLN A 38 7.07 -4.49 -10.21
C GLN A 38 6.53 -3.06 -10.44
N TYR A 39 6.42 -2.26 -9.40
CA TYR A 39 5.92 -0.87 -9.49
C TYR A 39 7.04 0.17 -9.62
N TRP A 40 8.25 -0.27 -9.95
CA TRP A 40 9.43 0.60 -10.08
C TRP A 40 9.22 1.77 -11.05
N LEU A 41 8.51 1.54 -12.16
CA LEU A 41 8.26 2.57 -13.16
C LEU A 41 7.35 3.68 -12.62
N LEU A 42 6.29 3.31 -11.90
CA LEU A 42 5.40 4.29 -11.26
C LEU A 42 6.16 5.11 -10.21
N CYS A 43 7.02 4.46 -9.42
CA CYS A 43 7.87 5.15 -8.44
C CYS A 43 8.88 6.09 -9.11
N LEU A 44 9.44 5.69 -10.24
CA LEU A 44 10.36 6.52 -11.02
C LEU A 44 9.64 7.78 -11.53
N LEU A 45 8.44 7.64 -12.09
CA LEU A 45 7.64 8.77 -12.56
C LEU A 45 7.27 9.72 -11.41
N TYR A 46 6.86 9.18 -10.27
CA TYR A 46 6.60 9.97 -9.06
C TYR A 46 7.85 10.70 -8.58
N THR A 47 9.00 10.04 -8.62
CA THR A 47 10.28 10.65 -8.23
C THR A 47 10.65 11.81 -9.16
N ILE A 48 10.48 11.65 -10.47
CA ILE A 48 10.72 12.73 -11.45
C ILE A 48 9.78 13.90 -11.18
N PHE A 49 8.50 13.61 -10.95
CA PHE A 49 7.51 14.61 -10.58
C PHE A 49 7.91 15.40 -9.33
N LEU A 50 8.35 14.70 -8.30
CA LEU A 50 8.81 15.27 -7.03
C LEU A 50 10.05 16.14 -7.24
N LEU A 51 11.09 15.60 -7.90
CA LEU A 51 12.36 16.30 -8.09
C LEU A 51 12.22 17.56 -8.95
N ASN A 52 11.25 17.60 -9.87
CA ASN A 52 10.98 18.81 -10.65
C ASN A 52 10.33 19.94 -9.82
N ARG A 53 9.80 19.61 -8.63
CA ARG A 53 9.14 20.56 -7.72
C ARG A 53 9.96 20.89 -6.47
N LEU A 54 11.13 20.28 -6.33
CA LEU A 54 12.09 20.63 -5.26
C LEU A 54 13.05 21.70 -5.74
N SER A 55 13.34 22.66 -4.87
CA SER A 55 14.34 23.69 -5.11
C SER A 55 15.75 23.08 -5.19
N MET A 56 16.58 23.59 -6.07
CA MET A 56 17.94 23.13 -6.31
C MET A 56 18.92 24.30 -6.19
N GLU A 57 20.05 24.09 -5.52
CA GLU A 57 21.12 25.08 -5.37
C GLU A 57 21.66 25.51 -6.75
N SER A 58 21.82 24.59 -7.68
CA SER A 58 22.29 24.86 -9.06
C SER A 58 21.38 25.78 -9.86
N LEU A 59 20.11 25.96 -9.41
CA LEU A 59 19.12 26.86 -10.01
C LEU A 59 18.83 28.08 -9.10
N ALA A 60 19.83 28.50 -8.30
CA ALA A 60 19.66 29.58 -7.33
C ALA A 60 18.43 29.40 -6.42
N TRP A 61 18.20 28.17 -5.95
CA TRP A 61 17.09 27.75 -5.11
C TRP A 61 15.69 27.81 -5.77
N SER A 62 15.65 28.01 -7.07
CA SER A 62 14.42 27.82 -7.86
C SER A 62 14.16 26.34 -8.14
N THR A 63 12.92 25.99 -8.49
CA THR A 63 12.59 24.64 -8.90
C THR A 63 12.80 24.46 -10.41
N PRO A 64 13.12 23.26 -10.92
CA PRO A 64 13.16 23.00 -12.35
C PRO A 64 11.84 23.37 -13.05
N TYR A 65 10.71 23.13 -12.40
CA TYR A 65 9.38 23.50 -12.88
C TYR A 65 9.25 25.02 -13.06
N GLU A 66 9.66 25.81 -12.07
CA GLU A 66 9.62 27.27 -12.14
C GLU A 66 10.53 27.83 -13.25
N CYS A 67 11.70 27.24 -13.44
CA CYS A 67 12.60 27.63 -14.52
C CYS A 67 12.03 27.31 -15.91
N ALA A 68 11.26 26.24 -16.04
CA ALA A 68 10.70 25.82 -17.33
C ALA A 68 9.42 26.59 -17.70
N PHE A 69 8.56 26.88 -16.71
CA PHE A 69 7.22 27.42 -16.93
C PHE A 69 7.02 28.85 -16.41
N GLY A 70 7.98 29.42 -15.69
CA GLY A 70 7.90 30.76 -15.12
C GLY A 70 6.91 30.90 -13.94
N GLN A 71 6.40 29.78 -13.43
CA GLN A 71 5.41 29.74 -12.35
C GLN A 71 5.85 28.76 -11.24
N LYS A 72 5.57 29.13 -10.01
CA LYS A 72 5.82 28.22 -8.87
C LYS A 72 4.86 27.02 -8.93
N PRO A 73 5.36 25.81 -8.74
CA PRO A 73 4.50 24.63 -8.74
C PRO A 73 3.61 24.58 -7.50
N ASP A 74 2.37 24.16 -7.67
CA ASP A 74 1.52 23.76 -6.56
C ASP A 74 1.98 22.40 -6.02
N ILE A 75 2.36 22.36 -4.74
CA ILE A 75 2.79 21.13 -4.04
C ILE A 75 1.75 20.63 -3.04
N SER A 76 0.58 21.24 -2.96
CA SER A 76 -0.47 20.92 -1.97
C SER A 76 -0.85 19.43 -2.00
N ALA A 77 -0.93 18.84 -3.19
CA ALA A 77 -1.25 17.42 -3.34
C ALA A 77 -0.15 16.50 -2.81
N LEU A 78 1.13 16.90 -2.89
CA LEU A 78 2.27 16.15 -2.36
C LEU A 78 2.30 16.11 -0.82
N LEU A 79 1.71 17.10 -0.18
CA LEU A 79 1.70 17.21 1.28
C LEU A 79 0.55 16.40 1.92
N ALA A 80 -0.44 16.00 1.14
CA ALA A 80 -1.63 15.33 1.66
C ALA A 80 -1.41 13.83 1.88
N PHE A 81 -0.75 13.14 0.94
CA PHE A 81 -0.50 11.71 1.00
C PHE A 81 0.92 11.39 0.55
N ARG A 82 1.49 10.31 1.12
CA ARG A 82 2.82 9.82 0.76
C ARG A 82 2.73 8.80 -0.36
N TRP A 83 3.84 8.60 -1.04
CA TRP A 83 3.99 7.47 -1.95
C TRP A 83 3.69 6.15 -1.24
N TRP A 84 2.92 5.30 -1.89
CA TRP A 84 2.55 3.95 -1.43
C TRP A 84 1.70 3.94 -0.14
N GLU A 85 1.13 5.08 0.26
CA GLU A 85 0.22 5.15 1.41
C GLU A 85 -1.06 4.37 1.12
N PRO A 86 -1.50 3.51 2.05
CA PRO A 86 -2.78 2.83 1.92
C PRO A 86 -3.91 3.85 2.10
N VAL A 87 -4.86 3.83 1.18
CA VAL A 87 -6.00 4.75 1.17
C VAL A 87 -7.31 4.01 0.88
N TYR A 88 -8.39 4.57 1.38
CA TYR A 88 -9.72 4.27 0.90
C TYR A 88 -10.10 5.30 -0.15
N TYR A 89 -10.67 4.84 -1.26
CA TYR A 89 -11.20 5.71 -2.30
C TYR A 89 -12.65 5.37 -2.61
N LYS A 90 -13.41 6.37 -3.05
CA LYS A 90 -14.82 6.20 -3.39
C LYS A 90 -14.96 5.58 -4.78
N GLY A 91 -15.82 4.59 -4.89
CA GLY A 91 -16.18 3.93 -6.14
C GLY A 91 -17.69 3.79 -6.29
N ASP A 92 -18.11 3.07 -7.32
CA ASP A 92 -19.51 2.96 -7.73
C ASP A 92 -20.31 1.90 -6.94
N GLY A 93 -19.86 1.54 -5.76
CA GLY A 93 -20.56 0.61 -4.87
C GLY A 93 -21.95 1.13 -4.48
N SER A 94 -22.97 0.26 -4.56
CA SER A 94 -24.32 0.54 -4.09
C SER A 94 -24.70 -0.36 -2.91
N PHE A 95 -25.54 0.16 -2.01
CA PHE A 95 -26.07 -0.66 -0.91
C PHE A 95 -26.68 -1.97 -1.46
N PRO A 96 -26.39 -3.13 -0.84
CA PRO A 96 -25.68 -3.34 0.43
C PRO A 96 -24.14 -3.37 0.38
N ASN A 97 -23.53 -3.21 -0.79
CA ASN A 97 -22.08 -3.24 -0.93
C ASN A 97 -21.42 -1.98 -0.38
N THR A 98 -20.11 -2.06 -0.07
CA THR A 98 -19.34 -0.89 0.34
C THR A 98 -19.18 0.09 -0.83
N LYS A 99 -19.16 1.39 -0.52
CA LYS A 99 -18.85 2.44 -1.50
C LYS A 99 -17.37 2.81 -1.52
N GLU A 100 -16.62 2.33 -0.55
CA GLU A 100 -15.18 2.57 -0.45
C GLU A 100 -14.42 1.30 -0.81
N PHE A 101 -13.33 1.49 -1.50
CA PHE A 101 -12.39 0.46 -1.92
C PHE A 101 -11.00 0.79 -1.39
N THR A 102 -10.13 -0.19 -1.29
CA THR A 102 -8.75 0.00 -0.84
C THR A 102 -7.81 0.15 -2.03
N GLY A 103 -6.78 0.95 -1.83
CA GLY A 103 -5.74 1.13 -2.83
C GLY A 103 -4.48 1.78 -2.25
N ARG A 104 -3.53 2.04 -3.14
CA ARG A 104 -2.26 2.68 -2.81
C ARG A 104 -2.07 3.95 -3.62
N VAL A 105 -1.60 5.02 -2.97
CA VAL A 105 -1.23 6.25 -3.69
C VAL A 105 0.05 6.00 -4.48
N VAL A 106 -0.02 6.15 -5.81
CA VAL A 106 1.11 5.92 -6.73
C VAL A 106 1.45 7.13 -7.57
N GLY A 107 0.87 8.29 -7.28
CA GLY A 107 1.19 9.52 -7.98
C GLY A 107 0.12 10.59 -7.85
N ILE A 108 0.31 11.64 -8.63
CA ILE A 108 -0.61 12.78 -8.75
C ILE A 108 -1.03 12.88 -10.20
N ALA A 109 -2.32 13.07 -10.45
CA ALA A 109 -2.89 13.22 -11.77
C ALA A 109 -2.87 14.70 -12.18
N GLU A 110 -1.79 15.15 -12.85
CA GLU A 110 -1.63 16.57 -13.20
C GLU A 110 -2.63 17.09 -14.24
N HIS A 111 -3.14 16.20 -15.12
CA HIS A 111 -3.95 16.59 -16.28
C HIS A 111 -5.37 16.06 -16.23
N GLN A 112 -5.78 15.52 -15.09
CA GLN A 112 -7.10 14.90 -14.93
C GLN A 112 -7.74 15.37 -13.61
N GLY A 113 -8.94 15.92 -13.69
CA GLY A 113 -9.68 16.36 -12.51
C GLY A 113 -9.15 17.66 -11.90
N ASP A 114 -9.37 17.79 -10.60
CA ASP A 114 -8.96 18.96 -9.81
C ASP A 114 -7.48 18.87 -9.40
N ALA A 115 -6.94 19.99 -8.90
CA ALA A 115 -5.56 20.07 -8.40
C ALA A 115 -5.23 19.06 -7.28
N LYS A 116 -6.23 18.46 -6.64
CA LYS A 116 -6.14 17.40 -5.64
C LYS A 116 -6.69 16.09 -6.18
N THR A 117 -6.15 15.62 -7.29
CA THR A 117 -6.47 14.29 -7.85
C THR A 117 -5.22 13.42 -7.81
N TRP A 118 -5.35 12.27 -7.17
CA TRP A 118 -4.25 11.31 -7.00
C TRP A 118 -4.43 10.11 -7.92
N LEU A 119 -3.32 9.55 -8.34
CA LEU A 119 -3.30 8.24 -8.98
C LEU A 119 -3.31 7.18 -7.88
N VAL A 120 -4.36 6.37 -7.86
CA VAL A 120 -4.54 5.29 -6.90
C VAL A 120 -4.44 3.96 -7.64
N LEU A 121 -3.56 3.09 -7.17
CA LEU A 121 -3.50 1.69 -7.57
C LEU A 121 -4.51 0.92 -6.74
N ASP A 122 -5.52 0.35 -7.37
CA ASP A 122 -6.51 -0.49 -6.72
C ASP A 122 -5.88 -1.79 -6.21
N ASP A 123 -6.19 -2.17 -4.99
CA ASP A 123 -5.60 -3.35 -4.34
C ASP A 123 -6.14 -4.69 -4.89
N VAL A 124 -7.30 -4.66 -5.55
CA VAL A 124 -7.98 -5.85 -6.10
C VAL A 124 -7.70 -6.01 -7.59
N THR A 125 -7.99 -4.96 -8.37
CA THR A 125 -7.88 -5.00 -9.84
C THR A 125 -6.48 -4.70 -10.34
N LEU A 126 -5.62 -4.14 -9.47
CA LEU A 126 -4.26 -3.68 -9.79
C LEU A 126 -4.23 -2.61 -10.90
N GLN A 127 -5.34 -1.93 -11.12
CA GLN A 127 -5.43 -0.84 -12.07
C GLN A 127 -5.12 0.50 -11.42
N VAL A 128 -4.42 1.36 -12.15
CA VAL A 128 -4.16 2.74 -11.72
C VAL A 128 -5.26 3.65 -12.24
N MET A 129 -5.89 4.38 -11.34
CA MET A 129 -6.99 5.28 -11.69
C MET A 129 -6.89 6.61 -10.96
N PRO A 130 -7.33 7.72 -11.59
CA PRO A 130 -7.39 9.02 -10.92
C PRO A 130 -8.58 9.07 -9.96
N LYS A 131 -8.33 9.52 -8.71
CA LYS A 131 -9.34 9.70 -7.66
C LYS A 131 -9.10 10.99 -6.92
N SER A 132 -10.15 11.78 -6.72
CA SER A 132 -10.12 13.03 -5.93
C SER A 132 -10.65 12.83 -4.51
N GLU A 133 -11.60 11.91 -4.33
CA GLU A 133 -12.16 11.57 -3.01
C GLU A 133 -11.42 10.36 -2.43
N ILE A 134 -10.34 10.65 -1.72
CA ILE A 134 -9.55 9.62 -1.02
C ILE A 134 -9.30 10.04 0.43
N ARG A 135 -9.15 9.05 1.31
CA ARG A 135 -8.76 9.25 2.71
C ARG A 135 -7.74 8.21 3.14
N SER A 136 -6.89 8.56 4.08
CA SER A 136 -5.85 7.67 4.58
C SER A 136 -6.47 6.45 5.29
N ALA A 137 -6.01 5.25 4.94
CA ALA A 137 -6.35 4.03 5.68
C ALA A 137 -5.49 3.87 6.95
N LEU A 138 -4.50 4.74 7.17
CA LEU A 138 -3.72 4.79 8.41
C LEU A 138 -4.47 5.51 9.54
N ASP A 139 -5.56 6.21 9.22
CA ASP A 139 -6.43 6.82 10.21
C ASP A 139 -7.29 5.77 10.91
N LEU A 140 -6.86 5.36 12.09
CA LEU A 140 -7.53 4.36 12.91
C LEU A 140 -8.85 4.84 13.53
N SER A 141 -9.16 6.13 13.44
CA SER A 141 -10.43 6.66 13.94
C SER A 141 -11.63 6.30 13.06
N SER A 142 -11.38 5.97 11.80
CA SER A 142 -12.42 5.68 10.81
C SER A 142 -12.04 4.51 9.86
N PRO A 143 -11.85 3.29 10.39
CA PRO A 143 -11.50 2.13 9.55
C PRO A 143 -12.71 1.66 8.74
N ASN A 144 -12.46 1.05 7.58
CA ASN A 144 -13.48 0.36 6.79
C ASN A 144 -13.15 -1.12 6.67
N PHE A 145 -13.52 -1.91 7.68
CA PHE A 145 -13.24 -3.35 7.74
C PHE A 145 -13.83 -4.14 6.56
N ARG A 146 -14.96 -3.68 5.99
CA ARG A 146 -15.56 -4.36 4.83
C ARG A 146 -14.69 -4.24 3.59
N ALA A 147 -14.12 -3.06 3.35
CA ALA A 147 -13.22 -2.82 2.23
C ALA A 147 -11.89 -3.59 2.42
N GLU A 148 -11.38 -3.66 3.65
CA GLU A 148 -10.16 -4.39 3.98
C GLU A 148 -10.31 -5.91 3.80
N ILE A 149 -11.44 -6.48 4.25
CA ILE A 149 -11.73 -7.90 4.09
C ILE A 149 -11.84 -8.25 2.60
N ALA A 150 -12.59 -7.46 1.82
CA ALA A 150 -12.72 -7.70 0.39
C ALA A 150 -11.37 -7.66 -0.36
N ALA A 151 -10.50 -6.73 0.01
CA ALA A 151 -9.15 -6.66 -0.55
C ALA A 151 -8.26 -7.83 -0.10
N TYR A 152 -8.41 -8.31 1.11
CA TYR A 152 -7.70 -9.49 1.60
C TYR A 152 -8.13 -10.77 0.87
N GLU A 153 -9.43 -11.00 0.78
CA GLU A 153 -10.01 -12.17 0.10
C GLU A 153 -9.60 -12.25 -1.37
N SER A 154 -9.53 -11.10 -2.06
CA SER A 154 -9.09 -11.05 -3.46
C SER A 154 -7.62 -11.42 -3.68
N ARG A 155 -6.78 -11.32 -2.63
CA ARG A 155 -5.36 -11.67 -2.69
C ARG A 155 -5.08 -13.12 -2.35
N LEU A 156 -6.06 -13.82 -1.77
CA LEU A 156 -5.92 -15.25 -1.52
C LEU A 156 -5.86 -15.95 -2.89
N PRO A 157 -4.92 -16.91 -3.09
CA PRO A 157 -4.94 -17.73 -4.27
C PRO A 157 -6.28 -18.44 -4.31
N SER A 158 -6.97 -18.33 -5.45
CA SER A 158 -8.18 -19.12 -5.71
C SER A 158 -7.77 -20.57 -5.95
N ASP A 159 -7.24 -21.20 -4.92
CA ASP A 159 -7.11 -22.63 -4.87
C ASP A 159 -8.54 -23.15 -4.76
N GLY A 160 -8.99 -23.90 -5.76
CA GLY A 160 -10.37 -24.31 -6.01
C GLY A 160 -11.03 -25.16 -4.93
N GLY A 161 -10.88 -24.77 -3.70
CA GLY A 161 -11.67 -25.19 -2.55
C GLY A 161 -12.80 -24.17 -2.35
N GLU A 162 -13.99 -24.53 -2.74
CA GLU A 162 -15.21 -23.82 -2.38
C GLU A 162 -15.25 -23.61 -0.85
N ILE A 163 -14.77 -22.45 -0.37
CA ILE A 163 -15.23 -21.95 0.92
C ILE A 163 -16.64 -21.41 0.64
N SER A 164 -17.60 -22.33 0.62
CA SER A 164 -19.01 -21.99 0.64
C SER A 164 -19.33 -21.35 1.99
N THR A 165 -19.01 -20.08 2.14
CA THR A 165 -19.60 -19.26 3.20
C THR A 165 -21.02 -18.88 2.79
N THR A 166 -21.87 -19.89 2.64
CA THR A 166 -23.29 -19.67 2.59
C THR A 166 -23.77 -19.37 4.01
N ILE A 167 -23.76 -18.09 4.38
CA ILE A 167 -24.60 -17.63 5.51
C ILE A 167 -26.03 -17.74 5.01
N GLN A 168 -26.66 -18.86 5.30
CA GLN A 168 -27.97 -19.21 4.72
C GLN A 168 -29.14 -18.43 5.33
N SER A 169 -29.00 -17.84 6.51
CA SER A 169 -29.98 -16.88 7.04
C SER A 169 -29.54 -16.20 8.34
N VAL A 170 -30.14 -15.02 8.62
CA VAL A 170 -29.99 -14.32 9.90
C VAL A 170 -30.49 -15.16 11.08
N SER A 171 -31.38 -16.16 10.83
CA SER A 171 -31.89 -17.10 11.82
C SER A 171 -30.79 -18.07 12.33
N ASP A 172 -29.79 -18.37 11.52
CA ASP A 172 -28.67 -19.24 11.92
C ASP A 172 -27.68 -18.53 12.88
N LEU A 173 -27.73 -17.21 12.90
CA LEU A 173 -26.96 -16.39 13.85
C LEU A 173 -27.62 -16.29 15.24
N MET A 174 -28.93 -16.57 15.33
CA MET A 174 -29.70 -16.49 16.56
C MET A 174 -30.06 -17.87 17.17
N GLY A 175 -29.86 -18.95 16.45
CA GLY A 175 -30.00 -20.31 16.92
C GLY A 175 -28.79 -20.73 17.75
N HIS A 176 -29.01 -21.44 18.87
CA HIS A 176 -27.99 -22.10 19.64
C HIS A 176 -27.13 -22.98 18.73
N ALA A 177 -26.05 -22.41 18.18
CA ALA A 177 -25.08 -23.17 17.41
C ALA A 177 -24.39 -24.14 18.35
N ASP A 178 -24.66 -25.43 18.15
CA ASP A 178 -23.93 -26.49 18.85
C ASP A 178 -22.44 -26.31 18.51
N PRO A 179 -21.54 -26.13 19.52
CA PRO A 179 -20.10 -25.90 19.26
C PRO A 179 -19.46 -26.98 18.39
N SER A 180 -20.07 -28.15 18.25
CA SER A 180 -19.63 -29.24 17.41
C SER A 180 -19.91 -29.05 15.91
N SER A 181 -20.75 -28.07 15.53
CA SER A 181 -21.09 -27.78 14.13
C SER A 181 -20.19 -26.73 13.46
N LEU A 182 -19.35 -26.06 14.22
CA LEU A 182 -18.36 -25.15 13.69
C LEU A 182 -17.22 -25.96 13.03
N ASN A 183 -17.15 -25.90 11.72
CA ASN A 183 -16.03 -26.46 10.94
C ASN A 183 -14.78 -25.59 11.17
N LEU A 184 -14.27 -25.59 12.40
CA LEU A 184 -13.01 -24.91 12.71
C LEU A 184 -11.87 -25.67 12.07
N PRO A 185 -10.89 -24.98 11.48
CA PRO A 185 -9.70 -25.64 10.93
C PRO A 185 -9.03 -26.45 12.04
N LYS A 186 -8.93 -27.78 11.83
CA LYS A 186 -8.27 -28.68 12.76
C LYS A 186 -6.76 -28.64 12.48
N PHE A 187 -6.05 -27.88 13.29
CA PHE A 187 -4.58 -27.89 13.29
C PHE A 187 -4.06 -29.11 14.07
N SER A 188 -3.06 -29.76 13.56
CA SER A 188 -2.35 -30.75 14.36
C SER A 188 -1.59 -30.03 15.48
N PRO A 189 -1.48 -30.64 16.70
CA PRO A 189 -0.79 -29.98 17.82
C PRO A 189 0.68 -29.62 17.52
N GLU A 190 1.29 -30.26 16.54
CA GLU A 190 2.68 -30.01 16.11
C GLU A 190 2.78 -28.75 15.25
N GLU A 191 1.76 -28.47 14.45
CA GLU A 191 1.68 -27.26 13.60
C GLU A 191 1.43 -25.98 14.40
N LEU A 192 0.93 -26.12 15.63
CA LEU A 192 0.65 -24.96 16.50
C LEU A 192 1.89 -24.42 17.19
N THR A 193 2.97 -25.18 17.27
CA THR A 193 4.20 -24.73 17.95
C THR A 193 4.85 -23.58 17.17
N GLY A 194 5.11 -22.49 17.86
CA GLY A 194 5.66 -21.26 17.30
C GLY A 194 4.61 -20.25 16.82
N LEU A 195 3.32 -20.62 16.74
CA LEU A 195 2.27 -19.67 16.42
C LEU A 195 2.02 -18.72 17.58
N THR A 196 1.72 -17.47 17.24
CA THR A 196 1.34 -16.43 18.21
C THR A 196 -0.13 -16.10 18.10
N PHE A 197 -0.79 -15.90 19.23
CA PHE A 197 -2.18 -15.50 19.30
C PHE A 197 -2.37 -14.39 20.34
N ILE A 198 -3.47 -13.67 20.23
CA ILE A 198 -3.84 -12.64 21.21
C ILE A 198 -4.84 -13.26 22.18
N ARG A 199 -4.49 -13.25 23.48
CA ARG A 199 -5.38 -13.70 24.55
C ARG A 199 -5.81 -12.50 25.40
N GLN A 200 -7.09 -12.39 25.62
CA GLN A 200 -7.66 -11.45 26.59
C GLN A 200 -7.72 -12.15 27.95
N MET A 201 -7.13 -11.53 28.95
CA MET A 201 -7.17 -12.03 30.34
C MET A 201 -8.35 -11.40 31.10
N ASP A 202 -8.62 -11.89 32.29
CA ASP A 202 -9.73 -11.45 33.13
C ASP A 202 -9.63 -9.99 33.59
N ASP A 203 -8.44 -9.39 33.46
CA ASP A 203 -8.17 -7.96 33.68
C ASP A 203 -8.62 -7.07 32.52
N GLY A 204 -9.18 -7.66 31.45
CA GLY A 204 -9.60 -6.98 30.21
C GLY A 204 -8.46 -6.58 29.29
N GLN A 205 -7.21 -6.81 29.65
CA GLN A 205 -6.06 -6.52 28.80
C GLN A 205 -5.79 -7.65 27.81
N LYS A 206 -5.22 -7.27 26.65
CA LYS A 206 -4.85 -8.21 25.58
C LYS A 206 -3.35 -8.47 25.62
N TYR A 207 -2.99 -9.73 25.77
CA TYR A 207 -1.60 -10.17 25.76
C TYR A 207 -1.30 -11.00 24.52
N ARG A 208 -0.08 -10.82 23.99
CA ARG A 208 0.44 -11.66 22.92
C ARG A 208 1.06 -12.92 23.52
N ALA A 209 0.53 -14.08 23.19
CA ALA A 209 1.04 -15.37 23.65
C ALA A 209 1.60 -16.18 22.47
N THR A 210 2.68 -16.91 22.72
CA THR A 210 3.28 -17.83 21.74
C THR A 210 3.22 -19.24 22.30
N ILE A 211 2.81 -20.21 21.47
CA ILE A 211 2.80 -21.62 21.83
C ILE A 211 4.23 -22.15 21.76
N VAL A 212 4.81 -22.46 22.92
CA VAL A 212 6.22 -22.87 23.02
C VAL A 212 6.37 -24.40 22.89
N LYS A 213 5.46 -25.17 23.48
CA LYS A 213 5.58 -26.63 23.56
C LYS A 213 4.23 -27.27 23.87
N LYS A 214 3.98 -28.45 23.28
CA LYS A 214 2.91 -29.36 23.72
C LYS A 214 3.33 -30.02 25.04
N ILE A 215 2.49 -29.95 26.05
CA ILE A 215 2.61 -30.75 27.26
C ILE A 215 1.64 -31.92 27.09
N ASN A 216 2.16 -33.13 27.08
CA ASN A 216 1.29 -34.30 27.10
C ASN A 216 0.71 -34.41 28.50
N ASP A 217 -0.61 -34.55 28.57
CA ASP A 217 -1.26 -34.91 29.83
C ASP A 217 -0.66 -36.23 30.27
N MET A 218 -0.04 -36.22 31.44
CA MET A 218 0.30 -37.47 32.11
C MET A 218 -0.98 -38.03 32.71
N ASP A 219 -1.21 -39.31 32.43
CA ASP A 219 -2.25 -40.15 33.04
C ASP A 219 -2.33 -40.02 34.54
#